data_e7424d7061c175abef4253b8ef00691b
#
_entry.id   e7424d7061c175abef4253b8ef00691b
#
_cell.length_a   1.000
_cell.length_b   1.000
_cell.length_c   1.000
_cell.angle_alpha   90.00
_cell.angle_beta   90.00
_cell.angle_gamma   90.00
#
_symmetry.space_group_name_H-M   'P 1'
#
loop_
_entity.id
_entity.type
_entity.pdbx_description
1 polymer ?
#
loop_
_entity_poly.entity_id
_entity_poly.type
_entity_poly.pdbx_seq_one_letter_code
_entity_poly.pdbx_strand_id
1 'polypeptide(L)'
;MIVAEDINMKYRQVLKEIVALKNISLEVEEGEIFGLIGPDGAGKSTLFRILTTLLLPTGGKATVGGYDVINQYREVRNIVGYMPGKFSLYQDLSVEENLRFFASVFDTTIQANYDQVKDIYEQLAPFKNRKAGALSGGMKQKLGLCCALIHKPRVLFLDEPTTGVDPISRKEFWDVLKRLSKDGISVFVSTPYMDEARLCDRIGLIFHGGLLDVDTPNRLIGKHDKKLVAFRARDMYRLLKDI
;
A
#
# COMPACT_ATOMS: atom_id res chain seq x y z
N MET A 1 0.94 -9.89 -12.53
CA MET A 1 1.89 -9.98 -11.40
C MET A 1 1.24 -10.49 -10.12
N ILE A 2 0.08 -9.98 -9.71
CA ILE A 2 -0.71 -10.47 -8.56
C ILE A 2 -2.03 -10.98 -9.09
N VAL A 3 -2.48 -12.16 -8.64
CA VAL A 3 -3.80 -12.70 -8.94
C VAL A 3 -4.46 -13.13 -7.63
N ALA A 4 -5.67 -12.68 -7.38
CA ALA A 4 -6.50 -13.09 -6.27
C ALA A 4 -7.84 -13.62 -6.83
N GLU A 5 -8.26 -14.80 -6.40
CA GLU A 5 -9.47 -15.48 -6.83
C GLU A 5 -10.30 -15.86 -5.62
N ASP A 6 -11.50 -15.25 -5.50
CA ASP A 6 -12.49 -15.51 -4.46
C ASP A 6 -11.93 -15.49 -3.04
N ILE A 7 -11.02 -14.56 -2.75
CA ILE A 7 -10.42 -14.45 -1.42
C ILE A 7 -11.47 -14.09 -0.39
N ASN A 8 -11.56 -14.93 0.62
CA ASN A 8 -12.43 -14.75 1.77
C ASN A 8 -11.62 -14.69 3.06
N MET A 9 -12.03 -13.85 4.00
CA MET A 9 -11.43 -13.80 5.33
C MET A 9 -12.46 -13.55 6.42
N LYS A 10 -12.49 -14.44 7.41
CA LYS A 10 -13.35 -14.39 8.57
C LYS A 10 -12.52 -14.45 9.84
N TYR A 11 -12.70 -13.48 10.73
CA TYR A 11 -12.12 -13.50 12.07
C TYR A 11 -13.13 -14.08 13.04
N ARG A 12 -12.72 -15.10 13.81
CA ARG A 12 -13.52 -15.67 14.90
C ARG A 12 -13.18 -14.96 16.20
N GLN A 13 -14.17 -14.31 16.78
CA GLN A 13 -14.14 -13.84 18.17
C GLN A 13 -15.04 -14.74 19.00
N VAL A 14 -14.85 -14.76 20.33
CA VAL A 14 -15.54 -15.70 21.25
C VAL A 14 -17.06 -15.76 21.06
N LEU A 15 -17.70 -14.65 20.67
CA LEU A 15 -19.16 -14.54 20.51
C LEU A 15 -19.60 -14.05 19.12
N LYS A 16 -18.68 -13.78 18.18
CA LYS A 16 -19.00 -13.17 16.90
C LYS A 16 -18.00 -13.55 15.82
N GLU A 17 -18.52 -13.83 14.63
CA GLU A 17 -17.74 -13.91 13.40
C GLU A 17 -17.74 -12.55 12.69
N ILE A 18 -16.57 -12.04 12.35
CA ILE A 18 -16.41 -10.81 11.58
C ILE A 18 -15.90 -11.19 10.20
N VAL A 19 -16.72 -10.94 9.18
CA VAL A 19 -16.32 -11.14 7.78
C VAL A 19 -15.54 -9.92 7.32
N ALA A 20 -14.24 -10.07 7.14
CA ALA A 20 -13.34 -8.99 6.73
C ALA A 20 -13.18 -8.90 5.21
N LEU A 21 -13.26 -10.03 4.49
CA LEU A 21 -13.22 -10.08 3.03
C LEU A 21 -14.27 -11.08 2.52
N LYS A 22 -14.92 -10.73 1.38
CA LYS A 22 -15.98 -11.49 0.74
C LYS A 22 -15.70 -11.59 -0.75
N ASN A 23 -15.27 -12.78 -1.21
CA ASN A 23 -15.09 -13.11 -2.63
C ASN A 23 -14.30 -12.02 -3.40
N ILE A 24 -13.14 -11.62 -2.86
CA ILE A 24 -12.28 -10.65 -3.53
C ILE A 24 -11.56 -11.33 -4.69
N SER A 25 -11.85 -10.89 -5.91
CA SER A 25 -11.15 -11.30 -7.12
C SER A 25 -10.60 -10.07 -7.82
N LEU A 26 -9.28 -10.02 -8.01
CA LEU A 26 -8.59 -8.94 -8.70
C LEU A 26 -7.26 -9.43 -9.30
N GLU A 27 -6.80 -8.69 -10.29
CA GLU A 27 -5.51 -8.91 -10.94
C GLU A 27 -4.74 -7.59 -11.00
N VAL A 28 -3.42 -7.65 -10.72
CA VAL A 28 -2.48 -6.54 -10.88
C VAL A 28 -1.41 -6.94 -11.88
N GLU A 29 -1.20 -6.11 -12.89
CA GLU A 29 -0.25 -6.35 -13.96
C GLU A 29 1.21 -6.09 -13.53
N GLU A 30 2.17 -6.51 -14.35
CA GLU A 30 3.58 -6.25 -14.09
C GLU A 30 3.91 -4.78 -14.37
N GLY A 31 4.65 -4.14 -13.46
CA GLY A 31 5.01 -2.73 -13.57
C GLY A 31 3.85 -1.75 -13.35
N GLU A 32 2.66 -2.23 -12.96
CA GLU A 32 1.48 -1.39 -12.70
C GLU A 32 1.52 -0.78 -11.30
N ILE A 33 1.05 0.46 -11.17
CA ILE A 33 0.64 1.04 -9.88
C ILE A 33 -0.86 0.80 -9.72
N PHE A 34 -1.21 -0.19 -8.90
CA PHE A 34 -2.60 -0.51 -8.59
C PHE A 34 -3.00 0.05 -7.23
N GLY A 35 -4.09 0.82 -7.18
CA GLY A 35 -4.63 1.42 -5.95
C GLY A 35 -5.81 0.64 -5.39
N LEU A 36 -5.78 0.26 -4.11
CA LEU A 36 -6.95 -0.27 -3.39
C LEU A 36 -7.57 0.84 -2.54
N ILE A 37 -8.69 1.37 -3.00
CA ILE A 37 -9.32 2.56 -2.44
C ILE A 37 -10.56 2.16 -1.62
N GLY A 38 -10.65 2.68 -0.41
CA GLY A 38 -11.82 2.43 0.44
C GLY A 38 -11.64 3.00 1.84
N PRO A 39 -12.75 3.13 2.61
CA PRO A 39 -12.70 3.67 3.95
C PRO A 39 -11.94 2.76 4.93
N ASP A 40 -11.69 3.29 6.13
CA ASP A 40 -11.12 2.50 7.21
C ASP A 40 -12.04 1.32 7.55
N GLY A 41 -11.43 0.16 7.81
CA GLY A 41 -12.16 -1.07 8.08
C GLY A 41 -12.76 -1.77 6.86
N ALA A 42 -12.55 -1.27 5.63
CA ALA A 42 -13.07 -1.90 4.41
C ALA A 42 -12.42 -3.25 4.06
N GLY A 43 -11.29 -3.60 4.70
CA GLY A 43 -10.59 -4.86 4.45
C GLY A 43 -9.24 -4.72 3.75
N LYS A 44 -8.78 -3.50 3.40
CA LYS A 44 -7.53 -3.21 2.67
C LYS A 44 -6.31 -3.92 3.28
N SER A 45 -6.00 -3.62 4.55
CA SER A 45 -4.86 -4.22 5.26
C SER A 45 -5.00 -5.74 5.43
N THR A 46 -6.22 -6.26 5.51
CA THR A 46 -6.47 -7.72 5.59
C THR A 46 -6.07 -8.38 4.28
N LEU A 47 -6.45 -7.82 3.14
CA LEU A 47 -6.05 -8.34 1.83
C LEU A 47 -4.53 -8.27 1.66
N PHE A 48 -3.88 -7.15 2.02
CA PHE A 48 -2.43 -7.01 1.95
C PHE A 48 -1.70 -8.07 2.78
N ARG A 49 -2.15 -8.33 4.01
CA ARG A 49 -1.56 -9.37 4.86
C ARG A 49 -1.69 -10.77 4.27
N ILE A 50 -2.77 -11.07 3.56
CA ILE A 50 -2.92 -12.34 2.86
C ILE A 50 -1.93 -12.43 1.71
N LEU A 51 -1.89 -11.42 0.84
CA LEU A 51 -1.02 -11.40 -0.33
C LEU A 51 0.48 -11.36 0.03
N THR A 52 0.83 -10.78 1.19
CA THR A 52 2.20 -10.77 1.73
C THR A 52 2.50 -11.96 2.64
N THR A 53 1.64 -12.96 2.67
CA THR A 53 1.82 -14.22 3.43
C THR A 53 1.84 -14.07 4.95
N LEU A 54 1.34 -12.96 5.48
CA LEU A 54 1.24 -12.70 6.93
C LEU A 54 -0.05 -13.23 7.55
N LEU A 55 -1.02 -13.58 6.71
CA LEU A 55 -2.33 -14.09 7.13
C LEU A 55 -2.82 -15.13 6.14
N LEU A 56 -3.35 -16.24 6.63
CA LEU A 56 -3.98 -17.26 5.80
C LEU A 56 -5.43 -16.88 5.51
N PRO A 57 -5.88 -16.92 4.25
CA PRO A 57 -7.29 -16.70 3.91
C PRO A 57 -8.15 -17.84 4.44
N THR A 58 -9.44 -17.58 4.69
CA THR A 58 -10.41 -18.63 5.04
C THR A 58 -10.98 -19.33 3.81
N GLY A 59 -10.72 -18.82 2.61
CA GLY A 59 -11.11 -19.39 1.33
C GLY A 59 -10.55 -18.59 0.17
N GLY A 60 -10.59 -19.16 -1.02
CA GLY A 60 -10.01 -18.58 -2.23
C GLY A 60 -8.55 -18.95 -2.43
N LYS A 61 -7.95 -18.41 -3.50
CA LYS A 61 -6.55 -18.63 -3.88
C LYS A 61 -5.91 -17.30 -4.27
N ALA A 62 -4.62 -17.15 -4.03
CA ALA A 62 -3.87 -16.00 -4.53
C ALA A 62 -2.45 -16.40 -4.91
N THR A 63 -1.92 -15.72 -5.93
CA THR A 63 -0.52 -15.81 -6.33
C THR A 63 0.11 -14.43 -6.43
N VAL A 64 1.40 -14.36 -6.10
CA VAL A 64 2.23 -13.15 -6.25
C VAL A 64 3.51 -13.54 -6.98
N GLY A 65 3.76 -12.91 -8.13
CA GLY A 65 4.89 -13.27 -8.99
C GLY A 65 4.84 -14.69 -9.54
N GLY A 66 3.64 -15.30 -9.61
CA GLY A 66 3.42 -16.68 -10.00
C GLY A 66 3.51 -17.70 -8.85
N TYR A 67 3.87 -17.26 -7.63
CA TYR A 67 3.98 -18.14 -6.46
C TYR A 67 2.70 -18.12 -5.61
N ASP A 68 2.22 -19.27 -5.21
CA ASP A 68 1.07 -19.43 -4.30
C ASP A 68 1.39 -18.89 -2.90
N VAL A 69 0.52 -18.00 -2.39
CA VAL A 69 0.76 -17.29 -1.12
C VAL A 69 0.73 -18.19 0.12
N ILE A 70 0.18 -19.40 0.01
CA ILE A 70 0.10 -20.38 1.11
C ILE A 70 1.25 -21.37 1.02
N ASN A 71 1.41 -22.02 -0.13
CA ASN A 71 2.32 -23.15 -0.29
C ASN A 71 3.75 -22.72 -0.61
N GLN A 72 3.91 -21.54 -1.25
CA GLN A 72 5.18 -20.98 -1.69
C GLN A 72 5.46 -19.63 -1.02
N TYR A 73 5.14 -19.53 0.27
CA TYR A 73 5.25 -18.26 1.02
C TYR A 73 6.70 -17.74 1.13
N ARG A 74 7.70 -18.60 1.06
CA ARG A 74 9.12 -18.22 1.11
C ARG A 74 9.52 -17.50 -0.17
N GLU A 75 9.12 -18.04 -1.31
CA GLU A 75 9.34 -17.46 -2.63
C GLU A 75 8.64 -16.11 -2.76
N VAL A 76 7.39 -16.01 -2.27
CA VAL A 76 6.66 -14.74 -2.22
C VAL A 76 7.42 -13.71 -1.39
N ARG A 77 7.89 -14.08 -0.18
CA ARG A 77 8.62 -13.15 0.71
C ARG A 77 9.94 -12.65 0.12
N ASN A 78 10.59 -13.45 -0.72
CA ASN A 78 11.84 -13.06 -1.36
C ASN A 78 11.65 -12.00 -2.46
N ILE A 79 10.47 -11.91 -3.06
CA ILE A 79 10.17 -11.00 -4.16
C ILE A 79 9.26 -9.83 -3.77
N VAL A 80 8.81 -9.79 -2.52
CA VAL A 80 7.85 -8.80 -2.02
C VAL A 80 8.52 -7.84 -1.04
N GLY A 81 8.40 -6.53 -1.29
CA GLY A 81 8.59 -5.50 -0.28
C GLY A 81 7.25 -5.14 0.35
N TYR A 82 7.19 -5.05 1.68
CA TYR A 82 5.96 -4.68 2.39
C TYR A 82 6.19 -3.56 3.39
N MET A 83 5.38 -2.52 3.25
CA MET A 83 5.35 -1.39 4.16
C MET A 83 3.96 -1.32 4.81
N PRO A 84 3.81 -1.70 6.08
CA PRO A 84 2.53 -1.65 6.79
C PRO A 84 2.15 -0.22 7.16
N GLY A 85 0.85 0.07 7.30
CA GLY A 85 0.32 1.40 7.57
C GLY A 85 0.74 1.98 8.93
N LYS A 86 1.12 1.14 9.88
CA LYS A 86 1.75 1.60 11.14
C LYS A 86 3.26 1.50 11.01
N PHE A 87 3.96 2.57 11.44
CA PHE A 87 5.42 2.56 11.46
C PHE A 87 5.95 1.35 12.26
N SER A 88 6.59 0.42 11.57
CA SER A 88 6.99 -0.90 12.09
C SER A 88 8.50 -1.08 12.22
N LEU A 89 9.29 -0.04 11.92
CA LEU A 89 10.74 -0.08 12.04
C LEU A 89 11.18 0.10 13.50
N TYR A 90 12.40 -0.31 13.79
CA TYR A 90 12.99 -0.21 15.12
C TYR A 90 13.27 1.25 15.47
N GLN A 91 12.46 1.82 16.36
CA GLN A 91 12.50 3.24 16.69
C GLN A 91 13.78 3.65 17.43
N ASP A 92 14.37 2.74 18.18
CA ASP A 92 15.62 2.96 18.92
C ASP A 92 16.88 2.80 18.08
N LEU A 93 16.78 2.17 16.92
CA LEU A 93 17.85 2.09 15.93
C LEU A 93 17.90 3.36 15.08
N SER A 94 19.09 3.73 14.63
CA SER A 94 19.29 4.80 13.66
C SER A 94 18.75 4.42 12.27
N VAL A 95 18.72 5.39 11.36
CA VAL A 95 18.38 5.17 9.95
C VAL A 95 19.26 4.08 9.34
N GLU A 96 20.58 4.20 9.52
CA GLU A 96 21.54 3.25 8.95
C GLU A 96 21.45 1.87 9.57
N GLU A 97 21.26 1.77 10.89
CA GLU A 97 21.08 0.48 11.57
C GLU A 97 19.80 -0.24 11.14
N ASN A 98 18.68 0.47 10.94
CA ASN A 98 17.48 -0.11 10.37
C ASN A 98 17.76 -0.69 8.97
N LEU A 99 18.38 0.07 8.09
CA LEU A 99 18.71 -0.39 6.73
C LEU A 99 19.63 -1.61 6.75
N ARG A 100 20.68 -1.61 7.57
CA ARG A 100 21.59 -2.75 7.74
C ARG A 100 20.86 -3.99 8.24
N PHE A 101 19.96 -3.81 9.21
CA PHE A 101 19.16 -4.91 9.73
C PHE A 101 18.31 -5.55 8.63
N PHE A 102 17.52 -4.74 7.88
CA PHE A 102 16.70 -5.27 6.80
C PHE A 102 17.53 -5.87 5.67
N ALA A 103 18.67 -5.28 5.31
CA ALA A 103 19.59 -5.87 4.35
C ALA A 103 20.09 -7.26 4.81
N SER A 104 20.46 -7.40 6.09
CA SER A 104 20.93 -8.68 6.63
C SER A 104 19.86 -9.78 6.65
N VAL A 105 18.57 -9.43 6.81
CA VAL A 105 17.45 -10.39 6.76
C VAL A 105 17.35 -11.07 5.39
N PHE A 106 17.79 -10.38 4.33
CA PHE A 106 17.77 -10.85 2.95
C PHE A 106 19.16 -11.20 2.40
N ASP A 107 20.13 -11.48 3.28
CA ASP A 107 21.51 -11.86 2.93
C ASP A 107 22.18 -10.88 1.93
N THR A 108 21.90 -9.57 2.08
CA THR A 108 22.45 -8.49 1.25
C THR A 108 23.08 -7.37 2.09
N THR A 109 23.59 -6.35 1.44
CA THR A 109 24.16 -5.15 2.07
C THR A 109 23.60 -3.89 1.44
N ILE A 110 23.69 -2.75 2.15
CA ILE A 110 23.31 -1.45 1.60
C ILE A 110 24.10 -1.16 0.33
N GLN A 111 25.42 -1.47 0.34
CA GLN A 111 26.32 -1.21 -0.78
C GLN A 111 25.96 -2.04 -2.02
N ALA A 112 25.63 -3.31 -1.84
CA ALA A 112 25.28 -4.21 -2.95
C ALA A 112 24.00 -3.76 -3.69
N ASN A 113 23.09 -3.10 -2.99
CA ASN A 113 21.80 -2.69 -3.53
C ASN A 113 21.58 -1.17 -3.44
N TYR A 114 22.67 -0.39 -3.35
CA TYR A 114 22.62 1.07 -3.17
C TYR A 114 21.81 1.75 -4.27
N ASP A 115 22.01 1.38 -5.52
CA ASP A 115 21.31 1.97 -6.68
C ASP A 115 19.80 1.88 -6.57
N GLN A 116 19.30 0.82 -5.93
CA GLN A 116 17.84 0.61 -5.74
C GLN A 116 17.21 1.65 -4.78
N VAL A 117 17.98 2.10 -3.80
CA VAL A 117 17.48 2.99 -2.74
C VAL A 117 18.11 4.38 -2.79
N LYS A 118 19.06 4.62 -3.69
CA LYS A 118 19.92 5.82 -3.75
C LYS A 118 19.13 7.12 -3.59
N ASP A 119 18.16 7.34 -4.46
CA ASP A 119 17.41 8.60 -4.53
C ASP A 119 16.62 8.93 -3.24
N ILE A 120 16.21 7.88 -2.53
CA ILE A 120 15.51 8.03 -1.25
C ILE A 120 16.53 8.13 -0.12
N TYR A 121 17.57 7.28 -0.17
CA TYR A 121 18.59 7.22 0.86
C TYR A 121 19.41 8.49 0.95
N GLU A 122 19.75 9.14 -0.17
CA GLU A 122 20.50 10.40 -0.18
C GLU A 122 19.77 11.51 0.58
N GLN A 123 18.43 11.51 0.59
CA GLN A 123 17.64 12.44 1.38
C GLN A 123 17.68 12.12 2.90
N LEU A 124 17.97 10.88 3.26
CA LEU A 124 18.10 10.41 4.64
C LEU A 124 19.54 10.43 5.13
N ALA A 125 20.53 10.43 4.22
CA ALA A 125 21.96 10.34 4.53
C ALA A 125 22.46 11.39 5.53
N PRO A 126 22.03 12.67 5.50
CA PRO A 126 22.37 13.66 6.53
C PRO A 126 21.91 13.28 7.93
N PHE A 127 20.95 12.37 8.04
CA PHE A 127 20.32 11.92 9.29
C PHE A 127 20.63 10.46 9.62
N LYS A 128 21.58 9.83 8.93
CA LYS A 128 21.86 8.39 9.01
C LYS A 128 22.08 7.87 10.44
N ASN A 129 22.64 8.70 11.31
CA ASN A 129 22.91 8.36 12.72
C ASN A 129 21.72 8.75 13.66
N ARG A 130 20.66 9.37 13.14
CA ARG A 130 19.50 9.75 13.95
C ARG A 130 18.61 8.53 14.18
N LYS A 131 18.11 8.36 15.41
CA LYS A 131 17.14 7.32 15.75
C LYS A 131 15.87 7.46 14.92
N ALA A 132 15.35 6.34 14.41
CA ALA A 132 14.15 6.33 13.58
C ALA A 132 12.93 6.92 14.30
N GLY A 133 12.82 6.73 15.63
CA GLY A 133 11.78 7.35 16.43
C GLY A 133 11.75 8.87 16.40
N ALA A 134 12.92 9.53 16.21
CA ALA A 134 13.09 10.99 16.18
C ALA A 134 12.98 11.61 14.77
N LEU A 135 12.61 10.83 13.74
CA LEU A 135 12.37 11.30 12.38
C LEU A 135 10.99 11.95 12.26
N SER A 136 10.84 12.88 11.30
CA SER A 136 9.52 13.37 10.87
C SER A 136 8.68 12.28 10.22
N GLY A 137 7.37 12.48 10.07
CA GLY A 137 6.48 11.53 9.40
C GLY A 137 6.95 11.16 7.99
N GLY A 138 7.23 12.14 7.15
CA GLY A 138 7.74 11.92 5.79
C GLY A 138 9.09 11.19 5.76
N MET A 139 10.02 11.51 6.69
CA MET A 139 11.29 10.78 6.79
C MET A 139 11.10 9.33 7.25
N LYS A 140 10.15 9.07 8.16
CA LYS A 140 9.80 7.70 8.57
C LYS A 140 9.28 6.89 7.38
N GLN A 141 8.42 7.49 6.55
CA GLN A 141 7.91 6.83 5.35
C GLN A 141 9.03 6.55 4.33
N LYS A 142 9.92 7.50 4.09
CA LYS A 142 11.09 7.31 3.22
C LYS A 142 11.98 6.18 3.73
N LEU A 143 12.24 6.11 5.05
CA LEU A 143 13.01 5.02 5.64
C LEU A 143 12.30 3.67 5.49
N GLY A 144 10.98 3.62 5.73
CA GLY A 144 10.17 2.42 5.51
C GLY A 144 10.25 1.91 4.07
N LEU A 145 10.15 2.83 3.11
CA LEU A 145 10.28 2.49 1.69
C LEU A 145 11.69 1.98 1.33
N CYS A 146 12.75 2.63 1.83
CA CYS A 146 14.13 2.13 1.65
C CYS A 146 14.31 0.71 2.19
N CYS A 147 13.80 0.44 3.40
CA CYS A 147 13.88 -0.90 4.00
C CYS A 147 13.09 -1.95 3.18
N ALA A 148 11.93 -1.57 2.63
CA ALA A 148 11.12 -2.45 1.80
C ALA A 148 11.76 -2.71 0.41
N LEU A 149 12.63 -1.83 -0.07
CA LEU A 149 13.29 -1.92 -1.38
C LEU A 149 14.68 -2.56 -1.33
N ILE A 150 15.31 -2.67 -0.15
CA ILE A 150 16.73 -3.01 -0.02
C ILE A 150 17.12 -4.36 -0.62
N HIS A 151 16.20 -5.29 -0.76
CA HIS A 151 16.41 -6.63 -1.32
C HIS A 151 15.96 -6.76 -2.78
N LYS A 152 15.67 -5.64 -3.48
CA LYS A 152 15.23 -5.59 -4.89
C LYS A 152 13.94 -6.39 -5.15
N PRO A 153 12.84 -6.06 -4.49
CA PRO A 153 11.59 -6.76 -4.69
C PRO A 153 11.05 -6.55 -6.12
N ARG A 154 10.28 -7.52 -6.61
CA ARG A 154 9.51 -7.38 -7.86
C ARG A 154 8.14 -6.73 -7.62
N VAL A 155 7.62 -6.86 -6.41
CA VAL A 155 6.31 -6.33 -6.00
C VAL A 155 6.45 -5.57 -4.70
N LEU A 156 5.87 -4.37 -4.65
CA LEU A 156 5.86 -3.52 -3.48
C LEU A 156 4.42 -3.35 -2.97
N PHE A 157 4.15 -3.79 -1.75
CA PHE A 157 2.88 -3.57 -1.05
C PHE A 157 3.02 -2.42 -0.07
N LEU A 158 2.19 -1.39 -0.20
CA LEU A 158 2.21 -0.19 0.62
C LEU A 158 0.83 0.05 1.24
N ASP A 159 0.74 -0.18 2.55
CA ASP A 159 -0.53 -0.03 3.27
C ASP A 159 -0.63 1.38 3.86
N GLU A 160 -1.40 2.25 3.22
CA GLU A 160 -1.62 3.65 3.60
C GLU A 160 -0.31 4.46 3.81
N PRO A 161 0.63 4.43 2.86
CA PRO A 161 1.99 4.91 3.08
C PRO A 161 2.10 6.42 3.31
N THR A 162 1.08 7.18 2.97
CA THR A 162 1.07 8.66 3.02
C THR A 162 0.18 9.22 4.14
N THR A 163 -0.42 8.33 4.96
CA THR A 163 -1.27 8.77 6.08
C THR A 163 -0.44 9.55 7.11
N GLY A 164 -0.91 10.76 7.44
CA GLY A 164 -0.23 11.66 8.37
C GLY A 164 1.04 12.33 7.82
N VAL A 165 1.25 12.29 6.48
CA VAL A 165 2.37 12.94 5.79
C VAL A 165 1.92 14.28 5.21
N ASP A 166 2.77 15.30 5.29
CA ASP A 166 2.51 16.61 4.70
C ASP A 166 2.41 16.55 3.16
N PRO A 167 1.73 17.52 2.51
CA PRO A 167 1.46 17.47 1.07
C PRO A 167 2.72 17.44 0.19
N ILE A 168 3.81 18.08 0.62
CA ILE A 168 5.07 18.13 -0.14
C ILE A 168 5.73 16.75 -0.11
N SER A 169 5.92 16.20 1.09
CA SER A 169 6.49 14.85 1.27
C SER A 169 5.64 13.77 0.62
N ARG A 170 4.29 13.93 0.61
CA ARG A 170 3.38 13.02 -0.09
C ARG A 170 3.63 13.04 -1.61
N LYS A 171 3.73 14.22 -2.21
CA LYS A 171 4.04 14.35 -3.64
C LYS A 171 5.37 13.67 -3.99
N GLU A 172 6.42 13.97 -3.23
CA GLU A 172 7.75 13.36 -3.43
C GLU A 172 7.68 11.83 -3.34
N PHE A 173 6.92 11.29 -2.39
CA PHE A 173 6.73 9.86 -2.22
C PHE A 173 6.07 9.23 -3.48
N TRP A 174 5.02 9.83 -4.01
CA TRP A 174 4.36 9.37 -5.23
C TRP A 174 5.24 9.49 -6.47
N ASP A 175 6.08 10.52 -6.55
CA ASP A 175 7.06 10.66 -7.64
C ASP A 175 8.10 9.52 -7.62
N VAL A 176 8.48 9.04 -6.42
CA VAL A 176 9.31 7.84 -6.25
C VAL A 176 8.58 6.60 -6.74
N LEU A 177 7.31 6.37 -6.34
CA LEU A 177 6.54 5.20 -6.76
C LEU A 177 6.41 5.13 -8.29
N LYS A 178 6.17 6.26 -8.94
CA LYS A 178 6.09 6.32 -10.41
C LYS A 178 7.41 5.93 -11.10
N ARG A 179 8.56 6.26 -10.51
CA ARG A 179 9.86 5.82 -11.03
C ARG A 179 10.03 4.32 -10.86
N LEU A 180 9.77 3.80 -9.66
CA LEU A 180 9.86 2.36 -9.37
C LEU A 180 9.00 1.53 -10.32
N SER A 181 7.78 1.99 -10.63
CA SER A 181 6.90 1.34 -11.59
C SER A 181 7.49 1.34 -13.01
N LYS A 182 8.08 2.46 -13.47
CA LYS A 182 8.79 2.53 -14.76
C LYS A 182 10.01 1.62 -14.82
N ASP A 183 10.66 1.36 -13.69
CA ASP A 183 11.78 0.44 -13.56
C ASP A 183 11.32 -1.04 -13.44
N GLY A 184 10.01 -1.29 -13.63
CA GLY A 184 9.42 -2.63 -13.68
C GLY A 184 8.93 -3.19 -12.34
N ILE A 185 8.97 -2.42 -11.26
CA ILE A 185 8.43 -2.85 -9.96
C ILE A 185 6.92 -2.64 -9.96
N SER A 186 6.16 -3.71 -9.72
CA SER A 186 4.71 -3.59 -9.54
C SER A 186 4.40 -3.02 -8.16
N VAL A 187 3.53 -2.01 -8.08
CA VAL A 187 3.18 -1.34 -6.82
C VAL A 187 1.71 -1.56 -6.52
N PHE A 188 1.42 -2.18 -5.38
CA PHE A 188 0.07 -2.29 -4.87
C PHE A 188 -0.07 -1.42 -3.62
N VAL A 189 -0.78 -0.30 -3.75
CA VAL A 189 -0.94 0.69 -2.68
C VAL A 189 -2.37 0.73 -2.17
N SER A 190 -2.57 0.73 -0.85
CA SER A 190 -3.86 1.05 -0.26
C SER A 190 -3.91 2.51 0.18
N THR A 191 -5.04 3.17 0.00
CA THR A 191 -5.25 4.52 0.51
C THR A 191 -6.73 4.82 0.75
N PRO A 192 -7.09 5.61 1.78
CA PRO A 192 -8.43 6.16 1.92
C PRO A 192 -8.64 7.45 1.08
N TYR A 193 -7.58 8.00 0.50
CA TYR A 193 -7.61 9.30 -0.18
C TYR A 193 -7.94 9.17 -1.67
N MET A 194 -9.04 9.80 -2.10
CA MET A 194 -9.49 9.76 -3.49
C MET A 194 -8.61 10.57 -4.46
N ASP A 195 -7.88 11.57 -3.98
CA ASP A 195 -6.92 12.34 -4.77
C ASP A 195 -5.72 11.48 -5.19
N GLU A 196 -5.32 10.53 -4.36
CA GLU A 196 -4.25 9.58 -4.68
C GLU A 196 -4.67 8.53 -5.72
N ALA A 197 -5.98 8.21 -5.81
CA ALA A 197 -6.51 7.29 -6.80
C ALA A 197 -6.12 7.69 -8.24
N ARG A 198 -6.07 8.99 -8.53
CA ARG A 198 -5.67 9.53 -9.85
C ARG A 198 -4.20 9.31 -10.20
N LEU A 199 -3.38 8.95 -9.24
CA LEU A 199 -1.95 8.69 -9.41
C LEU A 199 -1.66 7.22 -9.75
N CYS A 200 -2.68 6.35 -9.64
CA CYS A 200 -2.63 4.94 -9.99
C CYS A 200 -3.03 4.70 -11.45
N ASP A 201 -2.51 3.64 -12.04
CA ASP A 201 -2.89 3.20 -13.40
C ASP A 201 -4.30 2.61 -13.40
N ARG A 202 -4.58 1.70 -12.44
CA ARG A 202 -5.89 1.13 -12.16
C ARG A 202 -6.17 1.17 -10.66
N ILE A 203 -7.44 1.16 -10.32
CA ILE A 203 -7.89 1.14 -8.93
C ILE A 203 -8.99 0.10 -8.70
N GLY A 204 -9.00 -0.51 -7.53
CA GLY A 204 -10.09 -1.31 -7.00
C GLY A 204 -10.80 -0.55 -5.88
N LEU A 205 -12.10 -0.40 -5.98
CA LEU A 205 -12.92 0.18 -4.92
C LEU A 205 -13.38 -0.92 -3.99
N ILE A 206 -12.97 -0.87 -2.72
CA ILE A 206 -13.36 -1.85 -1.71
C ILE A 206 -14.26 -1.23 -0.64
N PHE A 207 -15.36 -1.93 -0.30
CA PHE A 207 -16.30 -1.49 0.71
C PHE A 207 -16.89 -2.70 1.45
N HIS A 208 -16.93 -2.65 2.78
CA HIS A 208 -17.43 -3.73 3.64
C HIS A 208 -16.91 -5.14 3.27
N GLY A 209 -15.65 -5.22 2.93
CA GLY A 209 -14.97 -6.47 2.59
C GLY A 209 -15.26 -7.00 1.18
N GLY A 210 -16.05 -6.30 0.36
CA GLY A 210 -16.32 -6.63 -1.03
C GLY A 210 -15.68 -5.65 -1.99
N LEU A 211 -15.26 -6.12 -3.16
CA LEU A 211 -14.78 -5.28 -4.26
C LEU A 211 -15.99 -4.78 -5.04
N LEU A 212 -16.15 -3.47 -5.17
CA LEU A 212 -17.26 -2.84 -5.88
C LEU A 212 -17.02 -2.76 -7.38
N ASP A 213 -15.82 -2.31 -7.76
CA ASP A 213 -15.43 -2.14 -9.16
C ASP A 213 -13.90 -2.07 -9.29
N VAL A 214 -13.38 -2.41 -10.46
CA VAL A 214 -11.95 -2.32 -10.81
C VAL A 214 -11.85 -1.73 -12.21
N ASP A 215 -11.21 -0.57 -12.34
CA ASP A 215 -10.97 0.07 -13.63
C ASP A 215 -9.92 1.18 -13.51
N THR A 216 -9.61 1.87 -14.60
CA THR A 216 -8.84 3.12 -14.55
C THR A 216 -9.62 4.21 -13.81
N PRO A 217 -8.96 5.15 -13.12
CA PRO A 217 -9.64 6.22 -12.40
C PRO A 217 -10.63 7.02 -13.27
N ASN A 218 -10.25 7.32 -14.51
CA ASN A 218 -11.10 8.08 -15.44
C ASN A 218 -12.37 7.32 -15.85
N ARG A 219 -12.27 6.00 -16.06
CA ARG A 219 -13.44 5.17 -16.40
C ARG A 219 -14.38 5.04 -15.23
N LEU A 220 -13.87 4.88 -14.00
CA LEU A 220 -14.70 4.82 -12.81
C LEU A 220 -15.48 6.12 -12.59
N ILE A 221 -14.82 7.28 -12.79
CA ILE A 221 -15.51 8.58 -12.74
C ILE A 221 -16.61 8.66 -13.80
N GLY A 222 -16.34 8.21 -15.03
CA GLY A 222 -17.29 8.23 -16.14
C GLY A 222 -18.49 7.29 -16.00
N LYS A 223 -18.41 6.25 -15.15
CA LYS A 223 -19.54 5.36 -14.85
C LYS A 223 -20.63 6.02 -13.96
N HIS A 224 -20.31 7.16 -13.34
CA HIS A 224 -21.25 7.86 -12.47
C HIS A 224 -21.83 9.09 -13.15
N ASP A 225 -23.06 8.99 -13.67
CA ASP A 225 -23.81 10.09 -14.31
C ASP A 225 -24.26 11.18 -13.32
N LYS A 226 -24.07 10.97 -12.02
CA LYS A 226 -24.49 11.95 -11.00
C LYS A 226 -23.49 13.10 -10.95
N LYS A 227 -24.02 14.32 -11.26
CA LYS A 227 -23.24 15.56 -11.11
C LYS A 227 -23.24 15.99 -9.65
N LEU A 228 -22.06 16.25 -9.10
CA LEU A 228 -21.93 16.92 -7.81
C LEU A 228 -22.26 18.40 -8.02
N VAL A 229 -23.31 18.90 -7.37
CA VAL A 229 -23.69 20.31 -7.41
C VAL A 229 -23.34 20.93 -6.05
N ALA A 230 -22.48 21.93 -6.04
CA ALA A 230 -22.16 22.66 -4.85
C ALA A 230 -23.08 23.88 -4.72
N PHE A 231 -23.82 23.96 -3.64
CA PHE A 231 -24.66 25.11 -3.30
C PHE A 231 -23.99 25.94 -2.23
N ARG A 232 -24.07 27.26 -2.38
CA ARG A 232 -23.68 28.23 -1.36
C ARG A 232 -24.85 29.15 -1.06
N ALA A 233 -25.33 29.16 0.16
CA ALA A 233 -26.42 30.00 0.59
C ALA A 233 -26.03 30.75 1.87
N ARG A 234 -26.66 31.92 2.12
CA ARG A 234 -26.50 32.68 3.38
C ARG A 234 -27.06 31.90 4.57
N ASP A 235 -28.11 31.10 4.35
CA ASP A 235 -28.72 30.22 5.34
C ASP A 235 -28.77 28.78 4.75
N MET A 236 -27.75 27.98 5.11
CA MET A 236 -27.63 26.58 4.67
C MET A 236 -28.70 25.70 5.28
N TYR A 237 -29.19 26.00 6.48
CA TYR A 237 -30.21 25.19 7.15
C TYR A 237 -31.56 25.30 6.44
N ARG A 238 -31.91 26.49 5.95
CA ARG A 238 -33.10 26.70 5.16
C ARG A 238 -33.02 26.01 3.80
N LEU A 239 -31.87 26.12 3.13
CA LEU A 239 -31.64 25.44 1.86
C LEU A 239 -31.79 23.91 1.96
N LEU A 240 -31.29 23.30 3.05
CA LEU A 240 -31.38 21.84 3.26
C LEU A 240 -32.80 21.33 3.53
N LYS A 241 -33.75 22.21 3.88
CA LYS A 241 -35.17 21.87 4.03
C LYS A 241 -35.97 21.95 2.71
N ASP A 242 -35.43 22.70 1.74
CA ASP A 242 -36.08 22.99 0.46
C ASP A 242 -35.56 22.07 -0.68
N ILE A 243 -34.55 21.22 -0.40
CA ILE A 243 -33.99 20.16 -1.28
C ILE A 243 -34.43 18.79 -0.82
#